data_061bd93b11578111a21b126e467aa404
#
_entry.id   061bd93b11578111a21b126e467aa404
#
_cell.length_a   1.000
_cell.length_b   1.000
_cell.length_c   1.000
_cell.angle_alpha   90.00
_cell.angle_beta   90.00
_cell.angle_gamma   90.00
#
_symmetry.space_group_name_H-M   'P 1'
#
loop_
_entity.id
_entity.type
_entity.pdbx_description
1 polymer ?
#
loop_
_entity_poly.entity_id
_entity_poly.type
_entity_poly.pdbx_seq_one_letter_code
_entity_poly.pdbx_strand_id
1 'polypeptide(L)'
;MARPRAFDQNTAVDAAMRCFWAAGYAATSVRDLGDAMGLGQASVYNAFGDKRTLFTQCLDRYLDANMRARIARLEKSLPPRQAIEAFLHEIVERSLESRLGCMLANAALEVAPHDPGIAGVVAERMNELEAFFRRCVIAGQADGTIAHDIDPPDTARSLLTTVMGLRVLARGCPDRAMLEGAARHALHTLNKSKTLTTR
;
A
#
# COMPACT_ATOMS: atom_id res chain seq x y z
N MET A 1 -19.73 26.65 23.44
CA MET A 1 -18.29 26.35 23.39
C MET A 1 -18.11 24.84 23.38
N ALA A 2 -17.50 24.25 22.36
CA ALA A 2 -17.19 22.82 22.33
C ALA A 2 -16.12 22.51 23.40
N ARG A 3 -16.40 21.52 24.26
CA ARG A 3 -15.48 21.02 25.28
C ARG A 3 -14.17 20.58 24.58
N PRO A 4 -12.98 20.98 25.02
CA PRO A 4 -11.73 20.53 24.41
C PRO A 4 -11.72 18.99 24.37
N ARG A 5 -11.32 18.38 23.25
CA ARG A 5 -11.17 16.93 23.15
C ARG A 5 -10.11 16.50 24.16
N ALA A 6 -10.49 15.65 25.10
CA ALA A 6 -9.62 15.21 26.19
C ALA A 6 -8.53 14.20 25.77
N PHE A 7 -8.34 13.95 24.46
CA PHE A 7 -7.38 12.99 23.93
C PHE A 7 -6.77 13.48 22.61
N ASP A 8 -5.55 13.03 22.34
CA ASP A 8 -4.89 13.26 21.04
C ASP A 8 -5.48 12.34 19.97
N GLN A 9 -6.12 12.95 18.97
CA GLN A 9 -6.79 12.23 17.90
C GLN A 9 -5.81 11.44 17.04
N ASN A 10 -4.60 11.94 16.79
CA ASN A 10 -3.59 11.23 16.01
C ASN A 10 -3.13 9.95 16.72
N THR A 11 -2.84 10.04 18.01
CA THR A 11 -2.47 8.88 18.83
C THR A 11 -3.59 7.83 18.86
N ALA A 12 -4.85 8.26 18.95
CA ALA A 12 -6.00 7.37 18.93
C ALA A 12 -6.13 6.65 17.58
N VAL A 13 -6.01 7.38 16.45
CA VAL A 13 -6.04 6.76 15.10
C VAL A 13 -4.88 5.79 14.91
N ASP A 14 -3.67 6.10 15.39
CA ASP A 14 -2.53 5.19 15.33
C ASP A 14 -2.76 3.90 16.14
N ALA A 15 -3.43 3.97 17.29
CA ALA A 15 -3.80 2.81 18.08
C ALA A 15 -4.87 1.94 17.37
N ALA A 16 -5.92 2.58 16.84
CA ALA A 16 -6.97 1.91 16.06
C ALA A 16 -6.40 1.26 14.79
N MET A 17 -5.51 1.96 14.08
CA MET A 17 -4.82 1.45 12.88
C MET A 17 -4.06 0.16 13.19
N ARG A 18 -3.29 0.13 14.28
CA ARG A 18 -2.57 -1.09 14.70
C ARG A 18 -3.53 -2.23 15.03
N CYS A 19 -4.65 -1.93 15.67
CA CYS A 19 -5.68 -2.93 16.00
C CYS A 19 -6.28 -3.54 14.74
N PHE A 20 -6.73 -2.73 13.80
CA PHE A 20 -7.25 -3.20 12.51
C PHE A 20 -6.20 -3.96 11.68
N TRP A 21 -4.96 -3.50 11.69
CA TRP A 21 -3.89 -4.15 10.91
C TRP A 21 -3.53 -5.52 11.46
N ALA A 22 -3.55 -5.69 12.79
CA ALA A 22 -3.22 -6.96 13.44
C ALA A 22 -4.37 -7.99 13.34
N ALA A 23 -5.60 -7.59 13.65
CA ALA A 23 -6.75 -8.49 13.76
C ALA A 23 -7.62 -8.57 12.48
N GLY A 24 -7.52 -7.58 11.58
CA GLY A 24 -8.41 -7.43 10.42
C GLY A 24 -9.68 -6.64 10.77
N TYR A 25 -10.39 -6.20 9.72
CA TYR A 25 -11.59 -5.37 9.88
C TYR A 25 -12.72 -6.13 10.58
N ALA A 26 -13.04 -7.34 10.10
CA ALA A 26 -14.20 -8.09 10.60
C ALA A 26 -14.06 -8.49 12.08
N ALA A 27 -12.88 -8.96 12.48
CA ALA A 27 -12.60 -9.44 13.83
C ALA A 27 -12.40 -8.33 14.87
N THR A 28 -12.21 -7.07 14.46
CA THR A 28 -12.03 -5.93 15.37
C THR A 28 -13.39 -5.34 15.75
N SER A 29 -13.79 -5.38 17.00
CA SER A 29 -15.01 -4.72 17.50
C SER A 29 -14.77 -3.26 17.87
N VAL A 30 -15.86 -2.45 17.98
CA VAL A 30 -15.76 -1.05 18.46
C VAL A 30 -15.27 -1.00 19.92
N ARG A 31 -15.51 -2.06 20.68
CA ARG A 31 -14.99 -2.19 22.05
C ARG A 31 -13.47 -2.34 22.01
N ASP A 32 -12.94 -3.23 21.17
CA ASP A 32 -11.48 -3.43 21.04
C ASP A 32 -10.78 -2.15 20.60
N LEU A 33 -11.43 -1.39 19.69
CA LEU A 33 -10.95 -0.08 19.26
C LEU A 33 -10.95 0.91 20.43
N GLY A 34 -12.04 0.96 21.21
CA GLY A 34 -12.13 1.80 22.41
C GLY A 34 -11.04 1.48 23.41
N ASP A 35 -10.87 0.20 23.71
CA ASP A 35 -9.83 -0.27 24.64
C ASP A 35 -8.41 0.10 24.14
N ALA A 36 -8.12 -0.10 22.85
CA ALA A 36 -6.84 0.26 22.25
C ALA A 36 -6.57 1.79 22.26
N MET A 37 -7.61 2.60 22.09
CA MET A 37 -7.52 4.06 22.06
C MET A 37 -7.61 4.72 23.44
N GLY A 38 -7.92 3.94 24.50
CA GLY A 38 -8.22 4.46 25.84
C GLY A 38 -9.53 5.27 25.89
N LEU A 39 -10.53 4.93 25.06
CA LEU A 39 -11.79 5.64 24.88
C LEU A 39 -12.99 4.73 25.14
N GLY A 40 -14.04 5.24 25.77
CA GLY A 40 -15.33 4.55 25.81
C GLY A 40 -15.98 4.49 24.42
N GLN A 41 -16.79 3.47 24.15
CA GLN A 41 -17.44 3.28 22.85
C GLN A 41 -18.22 4.52 22.35
N ALA A 42 -18.96 5.19 23.26
CA ALA A 42 -19.67 6.42 22.93
C ALA A 42 -18.72 7.54 22.45
N SER A 43 -17.52 7.63 23.04
CA SER A 43 -16.49 8.60 22.65
C SER A 43 -15.90 8.27 21.28
N VAL A 44 -15.74 6.97 20.95
CA VAL A 44 -15.30 6.52 19.63
C VAL A 44 -16.30 6.95 18.57
N TYR A 45 -17.59 6.65 18.75
CA TYR A 45 -18.65 7.06 17.82
C TYR A 45 -18.73 8.58 17.65
N ASN A 46 -18.65 9.32 18.74
CA ASN A 46 -18.72 10.79 18.71
C ASN A 46 -17.51 11.44 18.02
N ALA A 47 -16.32 10.83 18.12
CA ALA A 47 -15.10 11.39 17.58
C ALA A 47 -14.85 10.99 16.11
N PHE A 48 -15.20 9.76 15.76
CA PHE A 48 -14.76 9.13 14.50
C PHE A 48 -15.93 8.68 13.62
N GLY A 49 -17.18 8.75 14.10
CA GLY A 49 -18.34 8.20 13.42
C GLY A 49 -18.45 6.69 13.60
N ASP A 50 -18.74 5.99 12.53
CA ASP A 50 -18.86 4.53 12.57
C ASP A 50 -17.50 3.81 12.38
N LYS A 51 -17.49 2.50 12.58
CA LYS A 51 -16.32 1.65 12.41
C LYS A 51 -15.71 1.75 11.01
N ARG A 52 -16.55 1.91 9.98
CA ARG A 52 -16.14 2.05 8.59
C ARG A 52 -15.39 3.35 8.35
N THR A 53 -15.92 4.45 8.85
CA THR A 53 -15.28 5.78 8.76
C THR A 53 -13.93 5.79 9.48
N LEU A 54 -13.86 5.22 10.69
CA LEU A 54 -12.62 5.07 11.41
C LEU A 54 -11.62 4.18 10.66
N PHE A 55 -12.08 3.07 10.07
CA PHE A 55 -11.22 2.21 9.25
C PHE A 55 -10.61 2.94 8.05
N THR A 56 -11.40 3.74 7.35
CA THR A 56 -10.91 4.57 6.22
C THR A 56 -9.83 5.56 6.69
N GLN A 57 -10.04 6.23 7.82
CA GLN A 57 -9.03 7.11 8.40
C GLN A 57 -7.75 6.36 8.78
N CYS A 58 -7.87 5.15 9.35
CA CYS A 58 -6.75 4.29 9.68
C CYS A 58 -5.99 3.82 8.43
N LEU A 59 -6.71 3.49 7.35
CA LEU A 59 -6.10 3.11 6.08
C LEU A 59 -5.31 4.28 5.46
N ASP A 60 -5.88 5.48 5.45
CA ASP A 60 -5.18 6.68 4.99
C ASP A 60 -3.92 6.97 5.83
N ARG A 61 -4.04 6.91 7.15
CA ARG A 61 -2.90 7.08 8.06
C ARG A 61 -1.79 6.05 7.82
N TYR A 62 -2.17 4.78 7.58
CA TYR A 62 -1.23 3.73 7.20
C TYR A 62 -0.52 4.06 5.88
N LEU A 63 -1.26 4.51 4.88
CA LEU A 63 -0.72 4.81 3.55
C LEU A 63 0.16 6.06 3.55
N ASP A 64 -0.17 7.08 4.35
CA ASP A 64 0.69 8.25 4.53
C ASP A 64 2.08 7.85 5.01
N ALA A 65 2.15 7.01 6.06
CA ALA A 65 3.41 6.58 6.63
C ALA A 65 4.17 5.55 5.77
N ASN A 66 3.46 4.68 5.04
CA ASN A 66 4.07 3.50 4.41
C ASN A 66 4.16 3.57 2.87
N MET A 67 3.33 4.35 2.21
CA MET A 67 3.30 4.46 0.75
C MET A 67 3.64 5.87 0.28
N ARG A 68 2.85 6.87 0.67
CA ARG A 68 2.98 8.25 0.18
C ARG A 68 4.31 8.89 0.56
N ALA A 69 4.72 8.75 1.83
CA ALA A 69 6.03 9.24 2.30
C ALA A 69 7.19 8.55 1.55
N ARG A 70 7.08 7.25 1.26
CA ARG A 70 8.07 6.51 0.46
C ARG A 70 8.12 7.03 -0.96
N ILE A 71 6.98 7.12 -1.64
CA ILE A 71 6.88 7.65 -3.01
C ILE A 71 7.55 9.03 -3.09
N ALA A 72 7.14 9.97 -2.22
CA ALA A 72 7.69 11.32 -2.21
C ALA A 72 9.22 11.35 -2.00
N ARG A 73 9.73 10.49 -1.11
CA ARG A 73 11.17 10.37 -0.87
C ARG A 73 11.90 9.82 -2.10
N LEU A 74 11.40 8.75 -2.71
CA LEU A 74 12.04 8.12 -3.85
C LEU A 74 12.03 9.01 -5.09
N GLU A 75 10.88 9.64 -5.41
CA GLU A 75 10.78 10.58 -6.53
C GLU A 75 11.70 11.80 -6.37
N LYS A 76 11.95 12.24 -5.12
CA LYS A 76 12.84 13.38 -4.83
C LYS A 76 14.33 13.01 -4.96
N SER A 77 14.71 11.77 -4.62
CA SER A 77 16.11 11.40 -4.37
C SER A 77 16.73 10.51 -5.46
N LEU A 78 15.92 9.90 -6.32
CA LEU A 78 16.40 8.90 -7.28
C LEU A 78 15.89 9.18 -8.70
N PRO A 79 16.69 8.82 -9.74
CA PRO A 79 16.20 8.75 -11.10
C PRO A 79 15.00 7.80 -11.24
N PRO A 80 14.12 8.01 -12.24
CA PRO A 80 12.83 7.30 -12.33
C PRO A 80 12.92 5.78 -12.25
N ARG A 81 13.83 5.17 -13.02
CA ARG A 81 14.04 3.72 -12.98
C ARG A 81 14.51 3.23 -11.61
N GLN A 82 15.47 3.92 -11.02
CA GLN A 82 15.99 3.58 -9.70
C GLN A 82 14.94 3.75 -8.61
N ALA A 83 13.99 4.68 -8.77
CA ALA A 83 12.86 4.84 -7.85
C ALA A 83 11.94 3.60 -7.85
N ILE A 84 11.66 3.01 -9.03
CA ILE A 84 10.92 1.73 -9.13
C ILE A 84 11.71 0.60 -8.48
N GLU A 85 13.00 0.48 -8.78
CA GLU A 85 13.89 -0.57 -8.24
C GLU A 85 13.94 -0.50 -6.71
N ALA A 86 14.18 0.69 -6.15
CA ALA A 86 14.22 0.91 -4.71
C ALA A 86 12.86 0.64 -4.05
N PHE A 87 11.75 1.04 -4.69
CA PHE A 87 10.41 0.77 -4.18
C PHE A 87 10.16 -0.74 -4.03
N LEU A 88 10.44 -1.53 -5.08
CA LEU A 88 10.25 -2.99 -5.04
C LEU A 88 11.18 -3.66 -4.02
N HIS A 89 12.44 -3.24 -3.95
CA HIS A 89 13.39 -3.74 -2.96
C HIS A 89 12.89 -3.49 -1.52
N GLU A 90 12.47 -2.27 -1.20
CA GLU A 90 11.94 -1.94 0.12
C GLU A 90 10.63 -2.69 0.45
N ILE A 91 9.80 -2.98 -0.57
CA ILE A 91 8.62 -3.83 -0.38
C ILE A 91 9.03 -5.25 0.01
N VAL A 92 10.03 -5.83 -0.64
CA VAL A 92 10.55 -7.16 -0.29
C VAL A 92 11.08 -7.18 1.13
N GLU A 93 11.98 -6.27 1.50
CA GLU A 93 12.55 -6.22 2.85
C GLU A 93 11.48 -6.07 3.93
N ARG A 94 10.57 -5.11 3.78
CA ARG A 94 9.45 -4.93 4.73
C ARG A 94 8.49 -6.11 4.78
N SER A 95 8.39 -6.86 3.71
CA SER A 95 7.56 -8.07 3.65
C SER A 95 8.17 -9.22 4.44
N LEU A 96 9.48 -9.24 4.60
CA LEU A 96 10.20 -10.23 5.41
C LEU A 96 10.25 -9.87 6.90
N GLU A 97 10.14 -8.56 7.24
CA GLU A 97 10.16 -8.08 8.62
C GLU A 97 8.86 -8.37 9.40
N SER A 98 7.71 -8.42 8.71
CA SER A 98 6.41 -8.53 9.38
C SER A 98 5.39 -9.33 8.58
N ARG A 99 4.73 -10.27 9.27
CA ARG A 99 3.60 -11.06 8.73
C ARG A 99 2.26 -10.33 8.74
N LEU A 100 2.19 -9.08 9.18
CA LEU A 100 0.94 -8.32 9.14
C LEU A 100 0.49 -7.99 7.71
N GLY A 101 1.40 -8.10 6.75
CA GLY A 101 1.12 -7.82 5.35
C GLY A 101 0.98 -6.32 5.07
N CYS A 102 0.15 -5.97 4.10
CA CYS A 102 -0.19 -4.61 3.73
C CYS A 102 -1.66 -4.33 4.08
N MET A 103 -1.94 -3.29 4.86
CA MET A 103 -3.31 -2.97 5.24
C MET A 103 -4.21 -2.72 4.01
N LEU A 104 -3.68 -2.13 2.93
CA LEU A 104 -4.41 -1.95 1.67
C LEU A 104 -4.74 -3.29 0.98
N ALA A 105 -3.75 -4.20 0.89
CA ALA A 105 -3.97 -5.52 0.30
C ALA A 105 -4.95 -6.36 1.17
N ASN A 106 -4.83 -6.28 2.49
CA ASN A 106 -5.76 -6.93 3.41
C ASN A 106 -7.19 -6.37 3.23
N ALA A 107 -7.34 -5.04 3.14
CA ALA A 107 -8.64 -4.41 2.89
C ALA A 107 -9.25 -4.84 1.55
N ALA A 108 -8.44 -4.98 0.50
CA ALA A 108 -8.89 -5.46 -0.81
C ALA A 108 -9.42 -6.90 -0.78
N LEU A 109 -8.82 -7.75 0.06
CA LEU A 109 -9.20 -9.17 0.17
C LEU A 109 -10.36 -9.41 1.15
N GLU A 110 -10.35 -8.68 2.29
CA GLU A 110 -11.24 -8.98 3.41
C GLU A 110 -12.49 -8.10 3.46
N VAL A 111 -12.43 -6.85 2.98
CA VAL A 111 -13.48 -5.87 3.19
C VAL A 111 -14.13 -5.43 1.88
N ALA A 112 -13.34 -5.10 0.88
CA ALA A 112 -13.82 -4.58 -0.40
C ALA A 112 -14.86 -5.50 -1.11
N PRO A 113 -14.74 -6.84 -1.08
CA PRO A 113 -15.75 -7.73 -1.68
C PRO A 113 -17.14 -7.62 -1.06
N HIS A 114 -17.25 -7.09 0.18
CA HIS A 114 -18.47 -7.05 0.97
C HIS A 114 -18.96 -5.61 1.27
N ASP A 115 -18.16 -4.59 0.98
CA ASP A 115 -18.47 -3.18 1.21
C ASP A 115 -18.08 -2.32 0.00
N PRO A 116 -19.07 -1.92 -0.85
CA PRO A 116 -18.82 -1.12 -2.05
C PRO A 116 -18.10 0.21 -1.78
N GLY A 117 -18.32 0.82 -0.62
CA GLY A 117 -17.66 2.07 -0.29
C GLY A 117 -16.20 1.88 0.09
N ILE A 118 -15.87 0.80 0.82
CA ILE A 118 -14.46 0.44 1.06
C ILE A 118 -13.80 -0.02 -0.25
N ALA A 119 -14.53 -0.72 -1.14
CA ALA A 119 -14.03 -1.08 -2.46
C ALA A 119 -13.61 0.16 -3.27
N GLY A 120 -14.43 1.22 -3.26
CA GLY A 120 -14.09 2.49 -3.89
C GLY A 120 -12.83 3.13 -3.31
N VAL A 121 -12.72 3.17 -1.97
CA VAL A 121 -11.52 3.68 -1.29
C VAL A 121 -10.29 2.86 -1.67
N VAL A 122 -10.38 1.54 -1.63
CA VAL A 122 -9.27 0.64 -1.98
C VAL A 122 -8.83 0.87 -3.43
N ALA A 123 -9.77 0.94 -4.38
CA ALA A 123 -9.46 1.19 -5.78
C ALA A 123 -8.76 2.54 -5.97
N GLU A 124 -9.22 3.59 -5.32
CA GLU A 124 -8.61 4.91 -5.37
C GLU A 124 -7.17 4.92 -4.85
N ARG A 125 -6.90 4.21 -3.73
CA ARG A 125 -5.55 4.11 -3.16
C ARG A 125 -4.61 3.23 -4.00
N MET A 126 -5.14 2.19 -4.68
CA MET A 126 -4.38 1.43 -5.68
C MET A 126 -4.01 2.29 -6.89
N ASN A 127 -4.91 3.15 -7.35
CA ASN A 127 -4.65 4.10 -8.43
C ASN A 127 -3.54 5.11 -8.09
N GLU A 128 -3.40 5.52 -6.82
CA GLU A 128 -2.28 6.37 -6.38
C GLU A 128 -0.92 5.68 -6.63
N LEU A 129 -0.81 4.38 -6.30
CA LEU A 129 0.40 3.61 -6.51
C LEU A 129 0.66 3.32 -7.99
N GLU A 130 -0.38 2.99 -8.77
CA GLU A 130 -0.27 2.86 -10.23
C GLU A 130 0.24 4.15 -10.87
N ALA A 131 -0.31 5.29 -10.46
CA ALA A 131 0.09 6.60 -10.98
C ALA A 131 1.57 6.91 -10.70
N PHE A 132 2.11 6.53 -9.54
CA PHE A 132 3.55 6.63 -9.26
C PHE A 132 4.37 5.81 -10.26
N PHE A 133 4.05 4.54 -10.45
CA PHE A 133 4.78 3.71 -11.41
C PHE A 133 4.69 4.26 -12.82
N ARG A 134 3.50 4.69 -13.25
CA ARG A 134 3.30 5.26 -14.58
C ARG A 134 4.15 6.52 -14.81
N ARG A 135 4.21 7.45 -13.82
CA ARG A 135 5.09 8.61 -13.89
C ARG A 135 6.55 8.21 -14.05
N CYS A 136 7.02 7.24 -13.25
CA CYS A 136 8.38 6.75 -13.32
C CYS A 136 8.69 6.08 -14.66
N VAL A 137 7.76 5.30 -15.24
CA VAL A 137 7.96 4.67 -16.54
C VAL A 137 8.06 5.72 -17.63
N ILE A 138 7.13 6.69 -17.68
CA ILE A 138 7.15 7.78 -18.67
C ILE A 138 8.46 8.60 -18.58
N ALA A 139 8.85 8.98 -17.36
CA ALA A 139 10.07 9.75 -17.16
C ALA A 139 11.34 8.94 -17.48
N GLY A 140 11.35 7.62 -17.16
CA GLY A 140 12.47 6.73 -17.51
C GLY A 140 12.56 6.41 -18.99
N GLN A 141 11.46 6.48 -19.74
CA GLN A 141 11.48 6.47 -21.21
C GLN A 141 12.08 7.76 -21.75
N ALA A 142 11.70 8.90 -21.18
CA ALA A 142 12.22 10.20 -21.62
C ALA A 142 13.74 10.35 -21.39
N ASP A 143 14.29 9.78 -20.30
CA ASP A 143 15.72 9.79 -20.02
C ASP A 143 16.50 8.59 -20.60
N GLY A 144 15.81 7.66 -21.28
CA GLY A 144 16.39 6.48 -21.94
C GLY A 144 16.77 5.32 -21.00
N THR A 145 16.42 5.36 -19.73
CA THR A 145 16.71 4.30 -18.74
C THR A 145 15.66 3.17 -18.77
N ILE A 146 14.48 3.43 -19.33
CA ILE A 146 13.40 2.46 -19.54
C ILE A 146 13.11 2.34 -21.03
N ALA A 147 12.79 1.15 -21.49
CA ALA A 147 12.53 0.86 -22.89
C ALA A 147 11.34 1.63 -23.45
N HIS A 148 11.46 2.18 -24.65
CA HIS A 148 10.39 2.93 -25.32
C HIS A 148 9.28 2.05 -25.92
N ASP A 149 9.54 0.76 -26.10
CA ASP A 149 8.64 -0.22 -26.71
C ASP A 149 7.65 -0.85 -25.73
N ILE A 150 7.69 -0.46 -24.45
CA ILE A 150 6.72 -0.90 -23.44
C ILE A 150 5.65 0.16 -23.22
N ASP A 151 4.40 -0.27 -23.03
CA ASP A 151 3.28 0.60 -22.71
C ASP A 151 3.32 1.05 -21.24
N PRO A 152 3.38 2.38 -20.96
CA PRO A 152 3.49 2.85 -19.57
C PRO A 152 2.28 2.50 -18.67
N PRO A 153 1.01 2.63 -19.11
CA PRO A 153 -0.14 2.18 -18.33
C PRO A 153 -0.09 0.69 -17.99
N ASP A 154 0.15 -0.19 -18.95
CA ASP A 154 0.16 -1.63 -18.71
C ASP A 154 1.34 -2.05 -17.83
N THR A 155 2.50 -1.43 -18.03
CA THR A 155 3.67 -1.64 -17.18
C THR A 155 3.40 -1.21 -15.75
N ALA A 156 2.75 -0.06 -15.53
CA ALA A 156 2.39 0.42 -14.20
C ALA A 156 1.40 -0.52 -13.48
N ARG A 157 0.41 -1.04 -14.22
CA ARG A 157 -0.56 -2.05 -13.71
C ARG A 157 0.14 -3.35 -13.33
N SER A 158 1.09 -3.80 -14.15
CA SER A 158 1.90 -4.99 -13.88
C SER A 158 2.75 -4.82 -12.61
N LEU A 159 3.39 -3.67 -12.43
CA LEU A 159 4.16 -3.34 -11.22
C LEU A 159 3.27 -3.26 -9.99
N LEU A 160 2.10 -2.63 -10.07
CA LEU A 160 1.10 -2.63 -8.99
C LEU A 160 0.69 -4.05 -8.62
N THR A 161 0.34 -4.87 -9.61
CA THR A 161 -0.06 -6.28 -9.39
C THR A 161 1.06 -7.08 -8.73
N THR A 162 2.31 -6.87 -9.15
CA THR A 162 3.49 -7.48 -8.53
C THR A 162 3.59 -7.06 -7.05
N VAL A 163 3.48 -5.78 -6.72
CA VAL A 163 3.51 -5.31 -5.33
C VAL A 163 2.41 -5.95 -4.50
N MET A 164 1.18 -6.01 -5.02
CA MET A 164 0.06 -6.64 -4.31
C MET A 164 0.33 -8.14 -4.09
N GLY A 165 0.83 -8.85 -5.10
CA GLY A 165 1.23 -10.26 -5.00
C GLY A 165 2.31 -10.48 -3.95
N LEU A 166 3.39 -9.68 -3.96
CA LEU A 166 4.47 -9.76 -2.97
C LEU A 166 3.93 -9.60 -1.54
N ARG A 167 3.03 -8.63 -1.31
CA ARG A 167 2.46 -8.34 0.02
C ARG A 167 1.50 -9.43 0.51
N VAL A 168 0.76 -10.07 -0.40
CA VAL A 168 -0.12 -11.21 -0.07
C VAL A 168 0.70 -12.45 0.24
N LEU A 169 1.67 -12.79 -0.62
CA LEU A 169 2.52 -13.97 -0.44
C LEU A 169 3.33 -13.89 0.86
N ALA A 170 3.90 -12.73 1.17
CA ALA A 170 4.67 -12.54 2.40
C ALA A 170 3.87 -12.74 3.69
N ARG A 171 2.55 -12.54 3.66
CA ARG A 171 1.69 -12.80 4.83
C ARG A 171 1.58 -14.29 5.16
N GLY A 172 1.49 -15.13 4.13
CA GLY A 172 1.35 -16.60 4.27
C GLY A 172 2.65 -17.37 4.18
N CYS A 173 3.52 -16.97 3.25
CA CYS A 173 4.76 -17.67 2.92
C CYS A 173 5.90 -16.65 2.66
N PRO A 174 6.55 -16.11 3.70
CA PRO A 174 7.62 -15.11 3.55
C PRO A 174 8.94 -15.75 3.11
N ASP A 175 9.00 -16.19 1.86
CA ASP A 175 10.21 -16.75 1.25
C ASP A 175 10.98 -15.67 0.50
N ARG A 176 12.23 -15.38 0.91
CA ARG A 176 13.08 -14.34 0.32
C ARG A 176 13.34 -14.59 -1.16
N ALA A 177 13.68 -15.82 -1.54
CA ALA A 177 14.05 -16.14 -2.92
C ALA A 177 12.87 -15.94 -3.87
N MET A 178 11.66 -16.33 -3.43
CA MET A 178 10.41 -16.13 -4.19
C MET A 178 10.10 -14.64 -4.34
N LEU A 179 10.14 -13.86 -3.26
CA LEU A 179 9.81 -12.44 -3.30
C LEU A 179 10.81 -11.65 -4.16
N GLU A 180 12.11 -11.88 -3.97
CA GLU A 180 13.15 -11.25 -4.79
C GLU A 180 13.09 -11.70 -6.25
N GLY A 181 12.78 -12.98 -6.50
CA GLY A 181 12.63 -13.51 -7.85
C GLY A 181 11.51 -12.80 -8.62
N ALA A 182 10.35 -12.63 -8.00
CA ALA A 182 9.23 -11.90 -8.59
C ALA A 182 9.56 -10.41 -8.83
N ALA A 183 10.21 -9.75 -7.87
CA ALA A 183 10.65 -8.37 -8.02
C ALA A 183 11.67 -8.20 -9.16
N ARG A 184 12.69 -9.07 -9.23
CA ARG A 184 13.68 -9.06 -10.32
C ARG A 184 13.02 -9.27 -11.67
N HIS A 185 12.06 -10.19 -11.78
CA HIS A 185 11.35 -10.44 -13.04
C HIS A 185 10.55 -9.21 -13.47
N ALA A 186 9.83 -8.59 -12.57
CA ALA A 186 9.11 -7.35 -12.85
C ALA A 186 10.04 -6.21 -13.32
N LEU A 187 11.21 -6.06 -12.70
CA LEU A 187 12.23 -5.09 -13.14
C LEU A 187 12.82 -5.42 -14.51
N HIS A 188 12.91 -6.70 -14.85
CA HIS A 188 13.43 -7.12 -16.15
C HIS A 188 12.52 -6.68 -17.31
N THR A 189 11.22 -6.56 -17.09
CA THR A 189 10.27 -6.07 -18.09
C THR A 189 10.49 -4.60 -18.48
N LEU A 190 11.21 -3.83 -17.68
CA LEU A 190 11.57 -2.45 -17.97
C LEU A 190 12.69 -2.31 -19.02
N ASN A 191 13.38 -3.41 -19.35
CA ASN A 191 14.43 -3.43 -20.35
C ASN A 191 13.84 -3.65 -21.75
N LYS A 192 14.58 -3.22 -22.78
CA LYS A 192 14.23 -3.54 -24.17
C LYS A 192 14.03 -5.03 -24.35
N SER A 193 12.94 -5.45 -24.97
CA SER A 193 12.79 -6.79 -25.47
C SER A 193 13.98 -7.11 -26.37
N LYS A 194 14.74 -8.18 -26.05
CA LYS A 194 15.69 -8.71 -27.03
C LYS A 194 14.85 -9.25 -28.18
N THR A 195 14.73 -8.50 -29.26
CA THR A 195 14.14 -8.99 -30.50
C THR A 195 14.96 -10.22 -30.88
N LEU A 196 14.36 -11.42 -30.74
CA LEU A 196 14.91 -12.63 -31.34
C LEU A 196 14.91 -12.41 -32.84
N THR A 197 16.05 -11.97 -33.37
CA THR A 197 16.27 -11.95 -34.80
C THR A 197 16.31 -13.42 -35.23
N THR A 198 15.16 -13.93 -35.68
CA THR A 198 15.06 -15.23 -36.36
C THR A 198 15.83 -15.04 -37.67
N ARG A 199 16.97 -15.70 -37.78
CA ARG A 199 17.68 -15.91 -39.04
C ARG A 199 17.04 -17.07 -39.78
#